data_33590fd91e5c79079e575708b85c604d
#
_entry.id   33590fd91e5c79079e575708b85c604d
#
_cell.length_a   1.000
_cell.length_b   1.000
_cell.length_c   1.000
_cell.angle_alpha   90.00
_cell.angle_beta   90.00
_cell.angle_gamma   90.00
#
_symmetry.space_group_name_H-M   'P 1'
#
loop_
_entity.id
_entity.type
_entity.pdbx_description
1 polymer ?
#
loop_
_entity_poly.entity_id
_entity_poly.type
_entity_poly.pdbx_seq_one_letter_code
_entity_poly.pdbx_strand_id
1 'polypeptide(L)'
;MAGDKSLKSVAACVLASVILLLQGYAGFAEGTGQKADYSRLIRDLANARDSMAAVESDLEAMADDELAVFIAAKWQELFVDPEYRVFLNGKDDPAALQIMGTHAFVVLGYALKNGEMTEELKERCDAAAAAWREFPDSILVCSGGPTGENNPEKHTEAGMMKQYLTETCGIPADSIFTDERAMTTVDNAMNTFGILKEQWIEEITLVTSSYHQRWANLLYAVLAEYIRETEGRPISVVGNFGCEREAPGNLAGNESRIAARQLDEMLKRLLSNGNRD
;
A
#
# COMPACT_ATOMS: atom_id res chain seq x y z
N MET A 1 26.62 21.15 2.58
CA MET A 1 25.53 21.89 1.92
C MET A 1 25.51 21.75 0.39
N ALA A 2 26.18 20.78 -0.20
CA ALA A 2 26.21 20.56 -1.66
C ALA A 2 25.34 19.34 -2.11
N GLY A 3 24.87 18.49 -1.18
CA GLY A 3 24.12 17.28 -1.51
C GLY A 3 22.60 17.49 -1.79
N ASP A 4 22.02 18.59 -1.30
CA ASP A 4 20.56 18.80 -1.36
C ASP A 4 20.04 19.30 -2.73
N LYS A 5 20.90 19.98 -3.50
CA LYS A 5 20.54 20.45 -4.85
C LYS A 5 20.59 19.37 -5.93
N SER A 6 21.38 18.33 -5.75
CA SER A 6 21.52 17.22 -6.67
C SER A 6 20.30 16.30 -6.65
N LEU A 7 19.78 15.98 -5.47
CA LEU A 7 18.58 15.12 -5.31
C LEU A 7 17.31 15.77 -5.86
N LYS A 8 17.11 17.09 -5.62
CA LYS A 8 15.94 17.81 -6.15
C LYS A 8 15.97 17.92 -7.68
N SER A 9 17.16 18.01 -8.28
CA SER A 9 17.33 18.03 -9.74
C SER A 9 17.03 16.68 -10.36
N VAL A 10 17.45 15.58 -9.73
CA VAL A 10 17.23 14.22 -10.23
C VAL A 10 15.74 13.82 -10.12
N ALA A 11 15.09 14.13 -8.99
CA ALA A 11 13.65 13.91 -8.81
C ALA A 11 12.81 14.65 -9.86
N ALA A 12 13.16 15.90 -10.15
CA ALA A 12 12.48 16.69 -11.19
C ALA A 12 12.72 16.14 -12.61
N CYS A 13 13.88 15.55 -12.88
CA CYS A 13 14.18 14.96 -14.19
C CYS A 13 13.41 13.65 -14.41
N VAL A 14 13.30 12.78 -13.40
CA VAL A 14 12.54 11.51 -13.52
C VAL A 14 11.04 11.79 -13.66
N LEU A 15 10.50 12.72 -12.88
CA LEU A 15 9.10 13.13 -13.02
C LEU A 15 8.84 13.76 -14.40
N ALA A 16 9.76 14.58 -14.91
CA ALA A 16 9.69 15.16 -16.26
C ALA A 16 9.80 14.09 -17.35
N SER A 17 10.66 13.08 -17.17
CA SER A 17 10.83 11.97 -18.13
C SER A 17 9.61 11.05 -18.14
N VAL A 18 9.07 10.72 -16.98
CA VAL A 18 7.82 9.93 -16.85
C VAL A 18 6.62 10.72 -17.43
N ILE A 19 6.51 12.03 -17.17
CA ILE A 19 5.44 12.88 -17.74
C ILE A 19 5.63 13.04 -19.25
N LEU A 20 6.84 13.14 -19.76
CA LEU A 20 7.13 13.21 -21.20
C LEU A 20 6.84 11.88 -21.91
N LEU A 21 7.09 10.75 -21.27
CA LEU A 21 6.71 9.43 -21.77
C LEU A 21 5.18 9.30 -21.83
N LEU A 22 4.47 9.76 -20.82
CA LEU A 22 2.98 9.77 -20.81
C LEU A 22 2.35 10.73 -21.83
N GLN A 23 3.03 11.81 -22.22
CA GLN A 23 2.52 12.79 -23.20
C GLN A 23 2.91 12.48 -24.65
N GLY A 24 3.88 11.60 -24.89
CA GLY A 24 4.45 11.31 -26.21
C GLY A 24 3.81 10.12 -26.95
N TYR A 25 3.03 9.27 -26.27
CA TYR A 25 2.51 8.04 -26.86
C TYR A 25 1.00 8.06 -27.11
N ALA A 26 0.61 8.72 -28.18
CA ALA A 26 -0.65 8.48 -28.88
C ALA A 26 -0.35 7.74 -30.21
N GLY A 27 0.17 6.52 -30.13
CA GLY A 27 0.45 5.72 -31.31
C GLY A 27 0.54 4.24 -30.94
N PHE A 28 -0.41 3.45 -31.41
CA PHE A 28 -0.44 2.00 -31.29
C PHE A 28 0.82 1.41 -31.97
N ALA A 29 1.71 0.80 -31.17
CA ALA A 29 2.72 -0.13 -31.67
C ALA A 29 2.37 -1.54 -31.17
N GLU A 30 2.29 -2.51 -32.06
CA GLU A 30 2.16 -3.93 -31.72
C GLU A 30 3.36 -4.36 -30.89
N GLY A 31 3.12 -4.70 -29.61
CA GLY A 31 4.15 -5.06 -28.66
C GLY A 31 4.98 -6.25 -29.12
N THR A 32 6.27 -6.09 -29.16
CA THR A 32 7.23 -7.20 -29.24
C THR A 32 7.10 -7.99 -27.93
N GLY A 33 6.65 -9.24 -27.99
CA GLY A 33 6.27 -10.09 -26.87
C GLY A 33 7.37 -10.44 -25.86
N GLN A 34 8.15 -9.48 -25.42
CA GLN A 34 9.11 -9.63 -24.34
C GLN A 34 8.37 -9.40 -23.02
N LYS A 35 8.26 -10.45 -22.21
CA LYS A 35 7.63 -10.39 -20.91
C LYS A 35 8.38 -9.38 -20.03
N ALA A 36 7.64 -8.41 -19.46
CA ALA A 36 8.21 -7.37 -18.60
C ALA A 36 8.99 -7.98 -17.42
N ASP A 37 10.21 -7.51 -17.20
CA ASP A 37 11.06 -7.95 -16.07
C ASP A 37 10.87 -7.03 -14.86
N TYR A 38 9.71 -7.13 -14.23
CA TYR A 38 9.40 -6.36 -13.01
C TYR A 38 10.40 -6.60 -11.89
N SER A 39 10.94 -7.83 -11.77
CA SER A 39 11.91 -8.14 -10.71
C SER A 39 13.20 -7.34 -10.89
N ARG A 40 13.60 -7.06 -12.12
CA ARG A 40 14.76 -6.23 -12.43
C ARG A 40 14.47 -4.76 -12.11
N LEU A 41 13.37 -4.21 -12.61
CA LEU A 41 12.94 -2.84 -12.34
C LEU A 41 12.85 -2.57 -10.82
N ILE A 42 12.19 -3.44 -10.06
CA ILE A 42 12.02 -3.29 -8.61
C ILE A 42 13.37 -3.31 -7.88
N ARG A 43 14.27 -4.20 -8.27
CA ARG A 43 15.63 -4.24 -7.70
C ARG A 43 16.38 -2.95 -7.97
N ASP A 44 16.29 -2.44 -9.19
CA ASP A 44 17.02 -1.24 -9.60
C ASP A 44 16.42 0.02 -8.95
N LEU A 45 15.09 0.09 -8.77
CA LEU A 45 14.43 1.10 -7.93
C LEU A 45 14.92 1.07 -6.47
N ALA A 46 15.02 -0.12 -5.88
CA ALA A 46 15.48 -0.27 -4.49
C ALA A 46 16.95 0.17 -4.31
N ASN A 47 17.77 0.11 -5.35
CA ASN A 47 19.17 0.48 -5.35
C ASN A 47 19.44 1.87 -5.98
N ALA A 48 18.41 2.56 -6.46
CA ALA A 48 18.54 3.79 -7.26
C ALA A 48 19.14 5.00 -6.53
N ARG A 49 19.43 4.89 -5.22
CA ARG A 49 20.17 5.93 -4.48
C ARG A 49 21.52 6.25 -5.12
N ASP A 50 22.12 5.27 -5.80
CA ASP A 50 23.47 5.39 -6.38
C ASP A 50 23.49 5.64 -7.90
N SER A 51 22.42 5.25 -8.62
CA SER A 51 22.29 5.48 -10.07
C SER A 51 20.88 5.28 -10.57
N MET A 52 20.29 6.30 -11.19
CA MET A 52 18.99 6.23 -11.88
C MET A 52 19.09 5.64 -13.29
N ALA A 53 20.29 5.56 -13.88
CA ALA A 53 20.46 5.12 -15.28
C ALA A 53 19.94 3.70 -15.55
N ALA A 54 20.03 2.80 -14.56
CA ALA A 54 19.49 1.44 -14.68
C ALA A 54 17.96 1.46 -14.72
N VAL A 55 17.32 2.27 -13.86
CA VAL A 55 15.86 2.44 -13.82
C VAL A 55 15.34 3.05 -15.13
N GLU A 56 16.02 4.07 -15.64
CA GLU A 56 15.69 4.70 -16.93
C GLU A 56 15.78 3.69 -18.08
N SER A 57 16.84 2.88 -18.13
CA SER A 57 17.01 1.82 -19.13
C SER A 57 15.92 0.74 -19.03
N ASP A 58 15.52 0.37 -17.82
CA ASP A 58 14.44 -0.61 -17.62
C ASP A 58 13.10 -0.06 -18.07
N LEU A 59 12.79 1.21 -17.74
CA LEU A 59 11.57 1.87 -18.17
C LEU A 59 11.52 2.08 -19.69
N GLU A 60 12.65 2.40 -20.34
CA GLU A 60 12.73 2.46 -21.81
C GLU A 60 12.43 1.10 -22.44
N ALA A 61 12.95 0.01 -21.86
CA ALA A 61 12.67 -1.35 -22.33
C ALA A 61 11.22 -1.82 -22.09
N MET A 62 10.52 -1.16 -21.15
CA MET A 62 9.13 -1.45 -20.72
C MET A 62 8.20 -0.25 -21.01
N ALA A 63 8.53 0.59 -22.01
CA ALA A 63 7.83 1.86 -22.23
C ALA A 63 6.32 1.72 -22.51
N ASP A 64 5.90 0.59 -23.06
CA ASP A 64 4.50 0.27 -23.35
C ASP A 64 3.77 -0.43 -22.18
N ASP A 65 4.45 -0.61 -21.04
CA ASP A 65 3.90 -1.27 -19.87
C ASP A 65 3.46 -0.21 -18.84
N GLU A 66 2.16 0.09 -18.82
CA GLU A 66 1.56 1.10 -17.93
C GLU A 66 1.82 0.78 -16.46
N LEU A 67 1.76 -0.51 -16.07
CA LEU A 67 2.03 -0.93 -14.72
C LEU A 67 3.48 -0.69 -14.31
N ALA A 68 4.47 -0.91 -15.20
CA ALA A 68 5.88 -0.61 -14.91
C ALA A 68 6.10 0.88 -14.66
N VAL A 69 5.51 1.73 -15.50
CA VAL A 69 5.55 3.19 -15.34
C VAL A 69 4.89 3.62 -14.03
N PHE A 70 3.74 3.05 -13.72
CA PHE A 70 3.04 3.31 -12.46
C PHE A 70 3.87 2.92 -11.23
N ILE A 71 4.49 1.73 -11.25
CA ILE A 71 5.38 1.27 -10.16
C ILE A 71 6.50 2.26 -9.91
N ALA A 72 7.18 2.71 -10.97
CA ALA A 72 8.30 3.67 -10.84
C ALA A 72 7.83 5.02 -10.30
N ALA A 73 6.70 5.54 -10.78
CA ALA A 73 6.11 6.80 -10.31
C ALA A 73 5.70 6.70 -8.83
N LYS A 74 5.05 5.61 -8.44
CA LYS A 74 4.63 5.39 -7.06
C LYS A 74 5.82 5.16 -6.12
N TRP A 75 6.86 4.50 -6.59
CA TRP A 75 8.11 4.38 -5.84
C TRP A 75 8.73 5.74 -5.58
N GLN A 76 8.81 6.60 -6.61
CA GLN A 76 9.33 7.96 -6.50
C GLN A 76 8.54 8.76 -5.44
N GLU A 77 7.21 8.75 -5.52
CA GLU A 77 6.34 9.42 -4.56
C GLU A 77 6.61 8.95 -3.12
N LEU A 78 6.66 7.65 -2.89
CA LEU A 78 6.68 7.08 -1.55
C LEU A 78 8.06 7.07 -0.88
N PHE A 79 9.14 6.89 -1.65
CA PHE A 79 10.48 6.64 -1.09
C PHE A 79 11.51 7.72 -1.41
N VAL A 80 11.25 8.58 -2.38
CA VAL A 80 12.19 9.62 -2.82
C VAL A 80 11.66 11.02 -2.58
N ASP A 81 10.36 11.27 -2.79
CA ASP A 81 9.75 12.58 -2.57
C ASP A 81 9.82 12.97 -1.08
N PRO A 82 10.50 14.07 -0.75
CA PRO A 82 10.58 14.56 0.64
C PRO A 82 9.24 15.14 1.13
N GLU A 83 8.32 15.48 0.25
CA GLU A 83 7.02 16.05 0.61
C GLU A 83 5.98 14.96 0.97
N TYR A 84 6.27 13.67 0.69
CA TYR A 84 5.38 12.61 1.11
C TYR A 84 5.26 12.55 2.63
N ARG A 85 4.05 12.70 3.12
CA ARG A 85 3.75 12.67 4.56
C ARG A 85 2.76 11.58 4.91
N VAL A 86 2.90 11.08 6.12
CA VAL A 86 1.93 10.21 6.77
C VAL A 86 1.05 11.06 7.69
N PHE A 87 -0.27 10.94 7.54
CA PHE A 87 -1.23 11.57 8.44
C PHE A 87 -1.35 10.75 9.73
N LEU A 88 -1.31 11.42 10.86
CA LEU A 88 -1.18 10.78 12.17
C LEU A 88 -2.33 11.16 13.10
N ASN A 89 -2.97 10.15 13.66
CA ASN A 89 -3.98 10.33 14.70
C ASN A 89 -3.40 11.14 15.89
N GLY A 90 -4.17 12.11 16.34
CA GLY A 90 -3.75 13.04 17.42
C GLY A 90 -2.83 14.18 16.97
N LYS A 91 -2.39 14.23 15.70
CA LYS A 91 -1.60 15.32 15.12
C LYS A 91 -2.28 15.97 13.91
N ASP A 92 -2.94 15.16 13.09
CA ASP A 92 -3.62 15.59 11.89
C ASP A 92 -5.12 15.41 12.07
N ASP A 93 -5.90 16.29 11.46
CA ASP A 93 -7.35 16.22 11.43
C ASP A 93 -7.78 15.19 10.37
N PRO A 94 -8.50 14.10 10.73
CA PRO A 94 -9.00 13.14 9.76
C PRO A 94 -9.92 13.78 8.71
N ALA A 95 -10.63 14.87 9.03
CA ALA A 95 -11.47 15.61 8.08
C ALA A 95 -10.70 16.18 6.89
N ALA A 96 -9.35 16.25 6.98
CA ALA A 96 -8.50 16.65 5.85
C ALA A 96 -8.33 15.56 4.78
N LEU A 97 -8.77 14.31 5.03
CA LEU A 97 -8.77 13.24 4.03
C LEU A 97 -9.70 13.60 2.87
N GLN A 98 -9.26 13.36 1.65
CA GLN A 98 -10.02 13.67 0.43
C GLN A 98 -10.76 12.43 -0.05
N ILE A 99 -11.96 12.19 0.48
CA ILE A 99 -12.81 11.05 0.16
C ILE A 99 -13.97 11.55 -0.70
N MET A 100 -14.14 10.99 -1.91
CA MET A 100 -15.12 11.45 -2.89
C MET A 100 -16.10 10.35 -3.30
N GLY A 101 -15.68 9.07 -3.26
CA GLY A 101 -16.45 7.92 -3.71
C GLY A 101 -16.88 6.98 -2.59
N THR A 102 -17.33 5.78 -2.95
CA THR A 102 -17.56 4.69 -1.98
C THR A 102 -16.23 4.29 -1.36
N HIS A 103 -16.13 4.35 -0.04
CA HIS A 103 -14.85 4.36 0.65
C HIS A 103 -14.72 3.30 1.74
N ALA A 104 -13.49 2.79 1.90
CA ALA A 104 -13.12 1.93 3.02
C ALA A 104 -11.84 2.41 3.70
N PHE A 105 -11.83 2.38 5.03
CA PHE A 105 -10.60 2.38 5.82
C PHE A 105 -10.08 0.95 5.95
N VAL A 106 -8.91 0.66 5.38
CA VAL A 106 -8.29 -0.66 5.48
C VAL A 106 -7.29 -0.65 6.63
N VAL A 107 -7.63 -1.37 7.70
CA VAL A 107 -6.86 -1.42 8.94
C VAL A 107 -5.97 -2.65 8.93
N LEU A 108 -4.65 -2.44 8.89
CA LEU A 108 -3.68 -3.52 8.83
C LEU A 108 -3.34 -4.05 10.23
N GLY A 109 -3.33 -5.36 10.36
CA GLY A 109 -2.98 -6.05 11.59
C GLY A 109 -1.53 -5.84 12.02
N TYR A 110 -1.28 -6.14 13.29
CA TYR A 110 0.03 -6.23 13.91
C TYR A 110 0.01 -7.41 14.89
N ALA A 111 1.09 -8.16 14.94
CA ALA A 111 1.18 -9.43 15.67
C ALA A 111 0.58 -9.38 17.09
N LEU A 112 -0.20 -10.40 17.43
CA LEU A 112 -0.75 -10.57 18.78
C LEU A 112 0.36 -11.02 19.76
N LYS A 113 0.16 -10.75 21.04
CA LYS A 113 1.03 -11.25 22.10
C LYS A 113 0.19 -11.98 23.14
N ASN A 114 0.50 -13.25 23.38
CA ASN A 114 -0.30 -14.13 24.25
C ASN A 114 -1.79 -14.19 23.84
N GLY A 115 -2.06 -14.14 22.54
CA GLY A 115 -3.43 -14.13 22.02
C GLY A 115 -4.18 -12.80 22.18
N GLU A 116 -3.53 -11.75 22.73
CA GLU A 116 -4.12 -10.45 23.01
C GLU A 116 -3.59 -9.38 22.05
N MET A 117 -4.37 -8.31 21.87
CA MET A 117 -3.96 -7.13 21.10
C MET A 117 -2.78 -6.41 21.77
N THR A 118 -1.76 -6.10 20.99
CA THR A 118 -0.69 -5.20 21.42
C THR A 118 -1.20 -3.75 21.48
N GLU A 119 -0.49 -2.88 22.20
CA GLU A 119 -0.83 -1.44 22.24
C GLU A 119 -0.76 -0.82 20.84
N GLU A 120 0.20 -1.25 20.00
CA GLU A 120 0.30 -0.77 18.63
C GLU A 120 -0.92 -1.15 17.79
N LEU A 121 -1.45 -2.38 17.96
CA LEU A 121 -2.67 -2.80 17.25
C LEU A 121 -3.90 -2.02 17.70
N LYS A 122 -4.01 -1.71 19.00
CA LYS A 122 -5.08 -0.86 19.54
C LYS A 122 -5.00 0.56 18.98
N GLU A 123 -3.82 1.16 18.94
CA GLU A 123 -3.63 2.49 18.38
C GLU A 123 -3.96 2.59 16.88
N ARG A 124 -3.73 1.52 16.11
CA ARG A 124 -4.21 1.45 14.71
C ARG A 124 -5.75 1.46 14.67
N CYS A 125 -6.39 0.73 15.58
CA CYS A 125 -7.85 0.74 15.69
C CYS A 125 -8.38 2.11 16.15
N ASP A 126 -7.72 2.77 17.09
CA ASP A 126 -8.11 4.10 17.56
C ASP A 126 -7.99 5.14 16.43
N ALA A 127 -6.93 5.06 15.61
CA ALA A 127 -6.79 5.89 14.43
C ALA A 127 -7.92 5.63 13.42
N ALA A 128 -8.22 4.35 13.14
CA ALA A 128 -9.34 3.98 12.27
C ALA A 128 -10.67 4.51 12.79
N ALA A 129 -10.91 4.39 14.09
CA ALA A 129 -12.14 4.87 14.71
C ALA A 129 -12.25 6.41 14.68
N ALA A 130 -11.14 7.13 14.85
CA ALA A 130 -11.11 8.58 14.72
C ALA A 130 -11.48 9.02 13.29
N ALA A 131 -10.87 8.40 12.29
CA ALA A 131 -11.15 8.69 10.88
C ALA A 131 -12.59 8.30 10.49
N TRP A 132 -13.08 7.15 10.95
CA TRP A 132 -14.43 6.69 10.65
C TRP A 132 -15.52 7.62 11.21
N ARG A 133 -15.30 8.26 12.37
CA ARG A 133 -16.27 9.22 12.94
C ARG A 133 -16.46 10.46 12.07
N GLU A 134 -15.45 10.85 11.31
CA GLU A 134 -15.55 11.95 10.33
C GLU A 134 -16.21 11.49 9.02
N PHE A 135 -16.08 10.20 8.69
CA PHE A 135 -16.63 9.62 7.46
C PHE A 135 -17.46 8.36 7.76
N PRO A 136 -18.63 8.51 8.44
CA PRO A 136 -19.38 7.36 8.94
C PRO A 136 -20.07 6.50 7.85
N ASP A 137 -20.13 7.00 6.62
CA ASP A 137 -20.61 6.23 5.46
C ASP A 137 -19.55 5.27 4.89
N SER A 138 -18.29 5.39 5.35
CA SER A 138 -17.21 4.46 5.00
C SER A 138 -17.38 3.14 5.75
N ILE A 139 -16.89 2.05 5.14
CA ILE A 139 -16.72 0.78 5.87
C ILE A 139 -15.30 0.67 6.43
N LEU A 140 -15.11 -0.23 7.38
CA LEU A 140 -13.81 -0.66 7.88
C LEU A 140 -13.51 -2.07 7.36
N VAL A 141 -12.31 -2.29 6.86
CA VAL A 141 -11.82 -3.62 6.49
C VAL A 141 -10.59 -3.93 7.34
N CYS A 142 -10.75 -4.77 8.34
CA CYS A 142 -9.66 -5.23 9.20
C CYS A 142 -9.00 -6.46 8.58
N SER A 143 -7.68 -6.44 8.39
CA SER A 143 -6.95 -7.55 7.79
C SER A 143 -5.78 -7.99 8.65
N GLY A 144 -5.74 -9.27 8.98
CA GLY A 144 -4.69 -9.93 9.74
C GLY A 144 -5.14 -11.27 10.33
N GLY A 145 -4.34 -12.30 10.09
CA GLY A 145 -4.57 -13.67 10.52
C GLY A 145 -4.12 -13.96 11.97
N PRO A 146 -3.98 -15.24 12.32
CA PRO A 146 -3.58 -15.66 13.67
C PRO A 146 -2.07 -15.57 13.86
N THR A 147 -1.50 -14.37 13.69
CA THR A 147 -0.06 -14.13 13.84
C THR A 147 0.33 -13.77 15.27
N GLY A 148 1.64 -13.74 15.56
CA GLY A 148 2.19 -13.35 16.84
C GLY A 148 2.69 -14.50 17.69
N GLU A 149 3.13 -14.16 18.91
CA GLU A 149 3.74 -15.10 19.84
C GLU A 149 2.70 -15.65 20.85
N ASN A 150 2.81 -16.95 21.13
CA ASN A 150 2.02 -17.61 22.16
C ASN A 150 0.51 -17.38 22.01
N ASN A 151 -0.04 -17.74 20.84
CA ASN A 151 -1.47 -17.63 20.49
C ASN A 151 -2.08 -19.04 20.29
N PRO A 152 -2.28 -19.82 21.37
CA PRO A 152 -2.74 -21.21 21.27
C PRO A 152 -4.19 -21.32 20.79
N GLU A 153 -5.03 -20.32 21.05
CA GLU A 153 -6.42 -20.27 20.63
C GLU A 153 -6.60 -19.79 19.18
N LYS A 154 -5.49 -19.40 18.54
CA LYS A 154 -5.46 -18.89 17.16
C LYS A 154 -6.40 -17.72 16.94
N HIS A 155 -6.50 -16.81 17.92
CA HIS A 155 -7.17 -15.55 17.71
C HIS A 155 -6.57 -14.84 16.49
N THR A 156 -7.39 -14.26 15.66
CA THR A 156 -6.95 -13.52 14.49
C THR A 156 -6.82 -12.04 14.82
N GLU A 157 -5.85 -11.36 14.23
CA GLU A 157 -5.70 -9.91 14.40
C GLU A 157 -6.97 -9.18 13.95
N ALA A 158 -7.54 -9.57 12.80
CA ALA A 158 -8.74 -8.96 12.25
C ALA A 158 -9.97 -9.19 13.15
N GLY A 159 -10.15 -10.38 13.71
CA GLY A 159 -11.22 -10.67 14.66
C GLY A 159 -11.12 -9.84 15.92
N MET A 160 -9.90 -9.75 16.49
CA MET A 160 -9.62 -8.93 17.67
C MET A 160 -9.80 -7.43 17.40
N MET A 161 -9.39 -6.94 16.22
CA MET A 161 -9.64 -5.55 15.79
C MET A 161 -11.15 -5.27 15.70
N LYS A 162 -11.92 -6.16 15.07
CA LYS A 162 -13.37 -6.00 14.96
C LYS A 162 -14.03 -5.94 16.33
N GLN A 163 -13.65 -6.82 17.24
CA GLN A 163 -14.15 -6.81 18.60
C GLN A 163 -13.84 -5.48 19.30
N TYR A 164 -12.60 -5.02 19.25
CA TYR A 164 -12.16 -3.77 19.88
C TYR A 164 -12.90 -2.55 19.28
N LEU A 165 -12.98 -2.47 17.96
CA LEU A 165 -13.69 -1.39 17.28
C LEU A 165 -15.17 -1.34 17.63
N THR A 166 -15.80 -2.51 17.81
CA THR A 166 -17.21 -2.60 18.17
C THR A 166 -17.44 -2.30 19.66
N GLU A 167 -16.74 -3.01 20.53
CA GLU A 167 -17.01 -2.97 21.98
C GLU A 167 -16.41 -1.75 22.68
N THR A 168 -15.22 -1.30 22.23
CA THR A 168 -14.50 -0.19 22.84
C THR A 168 -14.72 1.13 22.09
N CYS A 169 -14.66 1.10 20.76
CA CYS A 169 -14.78 2.33 19.97
C CYS A 169 -16.23 2.65 19.58
N GLY A 170 -17.19 1.72 19.74
CA GLY A 170 -18.61 1.91 19.49
C GLY A 170 -19.01 1.94 18.01
N ILE A 171 -18.17 1.36 17.14
CA ILE A 171 -18.46 1.29 15.69
C ILE A 171 -19.44 0.13 15.43
N PRO A 172 -20.48 0.33 14.61
CA PRO A 172 -21.42 -0.74 14.27
C PRO A 172 -20.72 -1.94 13.64
N ALA A 173 -21.04 -3.15 14.11
CA ALA A 173 -20.38 -4.37 13.66
C ALA A 173 -20.63 -4.71 12.18
N ASP A 174 -21.72 -4.22 11.61
CA ASP A 174 -22.08 -4.36 10.19
C ASP A 174 -21.31 -3.41 9.26
N SER A 175 -20.70 -2.36 9.82
CA SER A 175 -19.74 -1.51 9.11
C SER A 175 -18.33 -2.09 9.06
N ILE A 176 -18.06 -3.26 9.71
CA ILE A 176 -16.71 -3.83 9.86
C ILE A 176 -16.62 -5.19 9.19
N PHE A 177 -15.82 -5.29 8.15
CA PHE A 177 -15.46 -6.51 7.43
C PHE A 177 -14.10 -7.04 7.88
N THR A 178 -13.87 -8.35 7.84
CA THR A 178 -12.61 -8.96 8.29
C THR A 178 -12.01 -9.89 7.24
N ASP A 179 -10.69 -9.76 7.04
CA ASP A 179 -9.85 -10.81 6.47
C ASP A 179 -9.00 -11.43 7.57
N GLU A 180 -9.35 -12.64 7.96
CA GLU A 180 -8.72 -13.38 9.06
C GLU A 180 -7.65 -14.38 8.60
N ARG A 181 -7.26 -14.32 7.32
CA ARG A 181 -6.34 -15.30 6.71
C ARG A 181 -4.95 -14.75 6.40
N ALA A 182 -4.82 -13.43 6.32
CA ALA A 182 -3.57 -12.79 5.95
C ALA A 182 -2.45 -13.07 6.95
N MET A 183 -1.29 -13.52 6.46
CA MET A 183 -0.09 -13.77 7.25
C MET A 183 1.04 -12.77 6.95
N THR A 184 0.91 -12.02 5.87
CA THR A 184 1.89 -11.04 5.39
C THR A 184 1.18 -9.80 4.86
N THR A 185 1.91 -8.68 4.67
CA THR A 185 1.34 -7.48 4.05
C THR A 185 0.87 -7.74 2.60
N VAL A 186 1.52 -8.66 1.89
CA VAL A 186 1.07 -9.11 0.56
C VAL A 186 -0.28 -9.81 0.65
N ASP A 187 -0.46 -10.70 1.64
CA ASP A 187 -1.75 -11.37 1.86
C ASP A 187 -2.83 -10.35 2.25
N ASN A 188 -2.50 -9.39 3.14
CA ASN A 188 -3.41 -8.31 3.50
C ASN A 188 -3.93 -7.60 2.25
N ALA A 189 -3.03 -7.18 1.35
CA ALA A 189 -3.43 -6.52 0.12
C ALA A 189 -4.32 -7.43 -0.74
N MET A 190 -3.85 -8.63 -1.08
CA MET A 190 -4.57 -9.54 -1.99
C MET A 190 -5.95 -9.96 -1.45
N ASN A 191 -6.07 -10.23 -0.14
CA ASN A 191 -7.32 -10.69 0.45
C ASN A 191 -8.33 -9.56 0.61
N THR A 192 -7.88 -8.36 1.05
CA THR A 192 -8.79 -7.21 1.23
C THR A 192 -9.40 -6.75 -0.09
N PHE A 193 -8.68 -6.82 -1.21
CA PHE A 193 -9.25 -6.46 -2.52
C PHE A 193 -10.44 -7.35 -2.92
N GLY A 194 -10.50 -8.60 -2.45
CA GLY A 194 -11.71 -9.43 -2.60
C GLY A 194 -12.91 -8.79 -1.93
N ILE A 195 -12.76 -8.38 -0.65
CA ILE A 195 -13.81 -7.70 0.12
C ILE A 195 -14.19 -6.36 -0.52
N LEU A 196 -13.20 -5.55 -0.89
CA LEU A 196 -13.42 -4.24 -1.51
C LEU A 196 -14.24 -4.36 -2.81
N LYS A 197 -13.95 -5.37 -3.64
CA LYS A 197 -14.71 -5.65 -4.85
C LYS A 197 -16.15 -6.09 -4.56
N GLU A 198 -16.37 -6.94 -3.56
CA GLU A 198 -17.71 -7.39 -3.14
C GLU A 198 -18.55 -6.24 -2.58
N GLN A 199 -17.92 -5.28 -1.88
CA GLN A 199 -18.57 -4.12 -1.29
C GLN A 199 -18.63 -2.91 -2.23
N TRP A 200 -18.22 -3.04 -3.49
CA TRP A 200 -18.21 -1.98 -4.50
C TRP A 200 -17.47 -0.71 -4.07
N ILE A 201 -16.36 -0.89 -3.37
CA ILE A 201 -15.50 0.19 -2.92
C ILE A 201 -14.65 0.71 -4.08
N GLU A 202 -14.55 2.04 -4.20
CA GLU A 202 -13.78 2.74 -5.23
C GLU A 202 -12.53 3.44 -4.63
N GLU A 203 -12.61 3.81 -3.36
CA GLU A 203 -11.54 4.55 -2.69
C GLU A 203 -11.15 3.88 -1.38
N ILE A 204 -9.87 3.86 -1.07
CA ILE A 204 -9.37 3.33 0.21
C ILE A 204 -8.38 4.28 0.87
N THR A 205 -8.45 4.34 2.19
CA THR A 205 -7.42 4.93 3.06
C THR A 205 -6.79 3.82 3.88
N LEU A 206 -5.46 3.70 3.82
CA LEU A 206 -4.74 2.71 4.62
C LEU A 206 -4.52 3.21 6.03
N VAL A 207 -4.86 2.37 7.02
CA VAL A 207 -4.66 2.65 8.44
C VAL A 207 -3.66 1.66 9.02
N THR A 208 -2.47 2.16 9.39
CA THR A 208 -1.41 1.36 9.99
C THR A 208 -0.41 2.27 10.74
N SER A 209 0.67 1.69 11.27
CA SER A 209 1.73 2.47 11.95
C SER A 209 2.56 3.28 10.93
N SER A 210 3.05 4.45 11.34
CA SER A 210 3.75 5.41 10.48
C SER A 210 4.91 4.78 9.68
N TYR A 211 5.70 3.93 10.32
CA TYR A 211 6.81 3.23 9.67
C TYR A 211 6.35 2.22 8.60
N HIS A 212 5.11 1.71 8.70
CA HIS A 212 4.55 0.70 7.79
C HIS A 212 3.87 1.34 6.56
N GLN A 213 3.48 2.61 6.63
CA GLN A 213 2.65 3.26 5.61
C GLN A 213 3.24 3.19 4.20
N ARG A 214 4.54 3.47 4.04
CA ARG A 214 5.15 3.59 2.70
C ARG A 214 5.07 2.29 1.90
N TRP A 215 5.48 1.17 2.50
CA TRP A 215 5.45 -0.10 1.74
C TRP A 215 4.06 -0.71 1.65
N ALA A 216 3.20 -0.51 2.64
CA ALA A 216 1.80 -0.90 2.53
C ALA A 216 1.11 -0.14 1.39
N ASN A 217 1.30 1.20 1.34
CA ASN A 217 0.73 2.03 0.28
C ASN A 217 1.21 1.58 -1.11
N LEU A 218 2.50 1.28 -1.28
CA LEU A 218 3.03 0.78 -2.54
C LEU A 218 2.31 -0.49 -3.00
N LEU A 219 2.18 -1.49 -2.12
CA LEU A 219 1.54 -2.76 -2.47
C LEU A 219 0.08 -2.57 -2.85
N TYR A 220 -0.67 -1.80 -2.06
CA TYR A 220 -2.08 -1.54 -2.33
C TYR A 220 -2.29 -0.72 -3.60
N ALA A 221 -1.48 0.31 -3.84
CA ALA A 221 -1.58 1.13 -5.04
C ALA A 221 -1.25 0.33 -6.31
N VAL A 222 -0.18 -0.49 -6.28
CA VAL A 222 0.20 -1.31 -7.44
C VAL A 222 -0.83 -2.41 -7.72
N LEU A 223 -1.40 -3.01 -6.67
CA LEU A 223 -2.48 -3.99 -6.84
C LEU A 223 -3.75 -3.34 -7.40
N ALA A 224 -4.09 -2.14 -6.94
CA ALA A 224 -5.22 -1.36 -7.46
C ALA A 224 -5.07 -1.08 -8.95
N GLU A 225 -3.88 -0.65 -9.37
CA GLU A 225 -3.56 -0.40 -10.77
C GLU A 225 -3.64 -1.68 -11.61
N TYR A 226 -3.05 -2.78 -11.13
CA TYR A 226 -3.15 -4.08 -11.79
C TYR A 226 -4.63 -4.52 -12.01
N ILE A 227 -5.48 -4.34 -10.99
CA ILE A 227 -6.91 -4.68 -11.07
C ILE A 227 -7.65 -3.72 -12.03
N ARG A 228 -7.28 -2.43 -12.05
CA ARG A 228 -7.81 -1.47 -13.00
C ARG A 228 -7.52 -1.90 -14.45
N GLU A 229 -6.29 -2.31 -14.73
CA GLU A 229 -5.88 -2.73 -16.07
C GLU A 229 -6.50 -4.07 -16.50
N THR A 230 -6.56 -5.04 -15.57
CA THR A 230 -6.98 -6.41 -15.92
C THR A 230 -8.47 -6.66 -15.77
N GLU A 231 -9.14 -5.97 -14.84
CA GLU A 231 -10.55 -6.18 -14.53
C GLU A 231 -11.43 -4.95 -14.83
N GLY A 232 -10.83 -3.80 -15.16
CA GLY A 232 -11.55 -2.53 -15.40
C GLY A 232 -12.20 -1.95 -14.13
N ARG A 233 -11.75 -2.34 -12.94
CA ARG A 233 -12.30 -1.90 -11.64
C ARG A 233 -11.51 -0.71 -11.08
N PRO A 234 -12.12 0.48 -10.94
CA PRO A 234 -11.43 1.65 -10.43
C PRO A 234 -11.38 1.63 -8.89
N ILE A 235 -10.40 0.94 -8.32
CA ILE A 235 -10.11 1.07 -6.89
C ILE A 235 -8.83 1.87 -6.76
N SER A 236 -8.80 2.89 -5.90
CA SER A 236 -7.63 3.75 -5.71
C SER A 236 -7.29 3.97 -4.23
N VAL A 237 -6.01 4.09 -3.94
CA VAL A 237 -5.52 4.50 -2.62
C VAL A 237 -5.50 6.02 -2.58
N VAL A 238 -6.49 6.63 -1.91
CA VAL A 238 -6.65 8.09 -1.84
C VAL A 238 -6.05 8.70 -0.59
N GLY A 239 -5.70 7.88 0.42
CA GLY A 239 -5.17 8.41 1.67
C GLY A 239 -4.38 7.40 2.48
N ASN A 240 -3.71 7.94 3.48
CA ASN A 240 -3.09 7.19 4.56
C ASN A 240 -3.41 7.90 5.88
N PHE A 241 -3.67 7.12 6.93
CA PHE A 241 -3.88 7.64 8.27
C PHE A 241 -3.39 6.59 9.27
N GLY A 242 -2.81 6.98 10.41
CA GLY A 242 -2.29 5.95 11.30
C GLY A 242 -1.83 6.46 12.64
N CYS A 243 -1.17 5.57 13.40
CA CYS A 243 -0.53 5.89 14.66
C CYS A 243 0.97 6.14 14.46
N GLU A 244 1.52 7.04 15.28
CA GLU A 244 2.96 7.30 15.28
C GLU A 244 3.69 6.20 16.04
N ARG A 245 4.56 5.48 15.34
CA ARG A 245 5.40 4.44 15.90
C ARG A 245 6.78 4.45 15.24
N GLU A 246 7.81 4.23 16.05
CA GLU A 246 9.14 3.96 15.53
C GLU A 246 9.20 2.55 14.93
N ALA A 247 9.92 2.41 13.83
CA ALA A 247 10.13 1.11 13.23
C ALA A 247 10.90 0.18 14.20
N PRO A 248 10.45 -1.05 14.43
CA PRO A 248 11.25 -2.04 15.16
C PRO A 248 12.66 -2.17 14.58
N GLY A 249 13.66 -2.45 15.41
CA GLY A 249 15.07 -2.34 15.05
C GLY A 249 15.54 -3.06 13.79
N ASN A 250 14.89 -4.17 13.42
CA ASN A 250 15.18 -4.91 12.17
C ASN A 250 14.49 -4.30 10.92
N LEU A 251 13.53 -3.39 11.10
CA LEU A 251 12.81 -2.71 10.02
C LEU A 251 13.38 -1.31 9.76
N ALA A 252 13.90 -0.65 10.79
CA ALA A 252 14.43 0.71 10.70
C ALA A 252 15.52 0.82 9.60
N GLY A 253 15.31 1.75 8.65
CA GLY A 253 16.21 1.99 7.53
C GLY A 253 16.20 0.90 6.44
N ASN A 254 15.30 -0.07 6.54
CA ASN A 254 15.15 -1.15 5.55
C ASN A 254 13.81 -1.10 4.80
N GLU A 255 13.02 -0.05 4.97
CA GLU A 255 11.65 0.04 4.46
C GLU A 255 11.58 -0.15 2.94
N SER A 256 12.48 0.48 2.18
CA SER A 256 12.54 0.35 0.72
C SER A 256 12.91 -1.07 0.26
N ARG A 257 13.81 -1.75 0.99
CA ARG A 257 14.18 -3.14 0.67
C ARG A 257 13.04 -4.12 0.98
N ILE A 258 12.30 -3.87 2.07
CA ILE A 258 11.12 -4.65 2.43
C ILE A 258 10.05 -4.46 1.36
N ALA A 259 9.79 -3.21 0.97
CA ALA A 259 8.85 -2.85 -0.09
C ALA A 259 9.19 -3.57 -1.40
N ALA A 260 10.44 -3.50 -1.84
CA ALA A 260 10.91 -4.17 -3.06
C ALA A 260 10.67 -5.67 -3.04
N ARG A 261 11.05 -6.34 -1.94
CA ARG A 261 10.87 -7.78 -1.81
C ARG A 261 9.40 -8.19 -1.84
N GLN A 262 8.55 -7.47 -1.11
CA GLN A 262 7.12 -7.78 -1.04
C GLN A 262 6.39 -7.46 -2.34
N LEU A 263 6.76 -6.38 -3.03
CA LEU A 263 6.22 -6.05 -4.33
C LEU A 263 6.59 -7.10 -5.39
N ASP A 264 7.84 -7.53 -5.43
CA ASP A 264 8.30 -8.62 -6.31
C ASP A 264 7.54 -9.93 -6.05
N GLU A 265 7.33 -10.28 -4.77
CA GLU A 265 6.52 -11.44 -4.38
C GLU A 265 5.07 -11.30 -4.86
N MET A 266 4.44 -10.16 -4.64
CA MET A 266 3.06 -9.91 -5.04
C MET A 266 2.88 -10.03 -6.56
N LEU A 267 3.74 -9.38 -7.35
CA LEU A 267 3.67 -9.43 -8.80
C LEU A 267 3.89 -10.85 -9.34
N LYS A 268 4.82 -11.61 -8.77
CA LYS A 268 4.98 -13.02 -9.13
C LYS A 268 3.72 -13.85 -8.91
N ARG A 269 3.01 -13.63 -7.81
CA ARG A 269 1.73 -14.31 -7.53
C ARG A 269 0.65 -13.89 -8.53
N LEU A 270 0.50 -12.60 -8.83
CA LEU A 270 -0.48 -12.07 -9.78
C LEU A 270 -0.25 -12.61 -11.19
N LEU A 271 0.97 -12.49 -11.69
CA LEU A 271 1.33 -12.91 -13.06
C LEU A 271 1.34 -14.43 -13.25
N SER A 272 1.52 -15.21 -12.18
CA SER A 272 1.44 -16.68 -12.26
C SER A 272 -0.02 -17.17 -12.34
N ASN A 273 -0.95 -16.43 -11.75
CA ASN A 273 -2.37 -16.78 -11.77
C ASN A 273 -3.06 -16.37 -13.09
N GLY A 274 -2.60 -15.30 -13.74
CA GLY A 274 -3.11 -14.85 -15.04
C GLY A 274 -2.77 -15.77 -16.24
N ASN A 275 -1.94 -16.79 -16.05
CA ASN A 275 -1.58 -17.78 -17.08
C ASN A 275 -2.43 -19.07 -16.98
N ARG A 276 -3.53 -19.11 -16.24
CA ARG A 276 -4.33 -20.32 -16.01
C ARG A 276 -5.69 -20.34 -16.71
N ASP A 277 -5.96 -19.35 -17.56
CA ASP A 277 -7.20 -19.31 -18.38
C ASP A 277 -6.93 -19.56 -19.86
#